data_ebfe77f1f7e058ae67e624d302a60c0d
#
_entry.id   ebfe77f1f7e058ae67e624d302a60c0d
#
_cell.length_a   1.000
_cell.length_b   1.000
_cell.length_c   1.000
_cell.angle_alpha   90.00
_cell.angle_beta   90.00
_cell.angle_gamma   90.00
#
_symmetry.space_group_name_H-M   'P 1'
#
loop_
_entity.id
_entity.type
_entity.pdbx_description
1 polymer ?
#
loop_
_entity_poly.entity_id
_entity_poly.type
_entity_poly.pdbx_seq_one_letter_code
_entity_poly.pdbx_strand_id
1 'polypeptide(L)'
;MRMIFDHVAQVVAHIGETVRWYREHFPNAEVLYEDASWAFVEVGGTRLAFVLKDEHPGHIAWRVSEDELERLATRHGKAIMPHRDRTKSFYLEAPGGQHIEIIAYPPDADERVRPKQR
;
A
#
# COMPACT_ATOMS: atom_id res chain seq x y z
N MET A 1 -20.70 0.79 -3.94
CA MET A 1 -19.40 0.42 -3.34
C MET A 1 -18.55 1.68 -3.14
N ARG A 2 -17.98 1.80 -1.98
CA ARG A 2 -17.08 2.91 -1.68
C ARG A 2 -15.62 2.45 -1.81
N MET A 3 -14.87 3.13 -2.65
CA MET A 3 -13.48 2.82 -2.88
C MET A 3 -12.66 4.07 -2.63
N ILE A 4 -11.61 3.94 -1.82
CA ILE A 4 -10.79 5.07 -1.40
C ILE A 4 -9.35 4.80 -1.84
N PHE A 5 -8.69 5.83 -2.36
CA PHE A 5 -7.27 5.73 -2.67
C PHE A 5 -6.47 5.46 -1.39
N ASP A 6 -5.62 4.45 -1.39
CA ASP A 6 -4.86 4.08 -0.21
C ASP A 6 -3.39 4.50 -0.29
N HIS A 7 -2.68 4.03 -1.28
CA HIS A 7 -1.26 4.39 -1.43
C HIS A 7 -0.74 4.06 -2.83
N VAL A 8 0.45 4.62 -3.11
CA VAL A 8 1.25 4.24 -4.28
C VAL A 8 2.49 3.54 -3.76
N ALA A 9 2.79 2.37 -4.28
CA ALA A 9 4.03 1.67 -3.98
C ALA A 9 5.01 1.87 -5.12
N GLN A 10 6.19 2.35 -4.78
CA GLN A 10 7.27 2.57 -5.73
C GLN A 10 8.44 1.64 -5.40
N VAL A 11 8.96 1.00 -6.42
CA VAL A 11 10.15 0.16 -6.28
C VAL A 11 11.37 1.08 -6.23
N VAL A 12 12.19 0.91 -5.20
CA VAL A 12 13.39 1.70 -5.01
C VAL A 12 14.57 0.77 -4.75
N ALA A 13 15.78 1.27 -4.97
CA ALA A 13 16.99 0.49 -4.76
C ALA A 13 17.37 0.43 -3.28
N HIS A 14 17.18 1.54 -2.56
CA HIS A 14 17.58 1.65 -1.15
C HIS A 14 16.51 2.41 -0.37
N ILE A 15 15.95 1.76 0.64
CA ILE A 15 14.86 2.33 1.43
C ILE A 15 15.33 3.58 2.18
N GLY A 16 16.39 3.46 2.96
CA GLY A 16 16.86 4.58 3.79
C GLY A 16 17.26 5.81 2.99
N GLU A 17 17.91 5.63 1.87
CA GLU A 17 18.30 6.75 1.00
C GLU A 17 17.07 7.45 0.43
N THR A 18 16.07 6.70 0.04
CA THR A 18 14.85 7.25 -0.53
C THR A 18 14.08 8.05 0.52
N VAL A 19 13.93 7.50 1.73
CA VAL A 19 13.27 8.19 2.82
C VAL A 19 13.99 9.50 3.13
N ARG A 20 15.31 9.46 3.22
CA ARG A 20 16.13 10.66 3.50
C ARG A 20 15.94 11.71 2.42
N TRP A 21 15.93 11.29 1.17
CA TRP A 21 15.74 12.20 0.04
C TRP A 21 14.39 12.93 0.15
N TYR A 22 13.32 12.19 0.45
CA TYR A 22 12.00 12.79 0.60
C TYR A 22 11.94 13.77 1.76
N ARG A 23 12.56 13.43 2.88
CA ARG A 23 12.59 14.32 4.04
C ARG A 23 13.35 15.60 3.77
N GLU A 24 14.41 15.53 2.97
CA GLU A 24 15.22 16.70 2.65
C GLU A 24 14.54 17.61 1.64
N HIS A 25 13.79 17.04 0.71
CA HIS A 25 13.21 17.81 -0.40
C HIS A 25 11.75 18.21 -0.18
N PHE A 26 11.05 17.54 0.71
CA PHE A 26 9.65 17.83 0.99
C PHE A 26 9.49 18.08 2.50
N PRO A 27 9.43 19.37 2.92
CA PRO A 27 9.44 19.71 4.35
C PRO A 27 8.29 19.08 5.14
N ASN A 28 7.16 18.79 4.48
CA ASN A 28 5.99 18.23 5.14
C ASN A 28 5.91 16.72 5.06
N ALA A 29 6.97 16.06 4.55
CA ALA A 29 6.98 14.61 4.48
C ALA A 29 7.03 14.03 5.89
N GLU A 30 6.16 13.06 6.15
CA GLU A 30 6.08 12.39 7.45
C GLU A 30 6.36 10.90 7.26
N VAL A 31 7.35 10.39 7.99
CA VAL A 31 7.67 8.96 7.96
C VAL A 31 6.73 8.24 8.90
N LEU A 32 5.85 7.41 8.34
CA LEU A 32 4.88 6.65 9.11
C LEU A 32 5.46 5.33 9.59
N TYR A 33 6.33 4.74 8.78
CA TYR A 33 7.03 3.52 9.11
C TYR A 33 8.28 3.39 8.24
N GLU A 34 9.34 2.81 8.79
CA GLU A 34 10.55 2.52 8.03
C GLU A 34 11.30 1.35 8.65
N ASP A 35 11.68 0.39 7.79
CA ASP A 35 12.69 -0.60 8.13
C ASP A 35 13.54 -0.86 6.87
N ALA A 36 14.40 -1.86 6.91
CA ALA A 36 15.30 -2.12 5.79
C ALA A 36 14.59 -2.66 4.55
N SER A 37 13.39 -3.19 4.70
CA SER A 37 12.66 -3.85 3.61
C SER A 37 11.59 -2.98 2.99
N TRP A 38 11.04 -2.01 3.72
CA TRP A 38 10.05 -1.11 3.16
C TRP A 38 9.88 0.13 4.04
N ALA A 39 9.24 1.15 3.51
CA ALA A 39 8.90 2.35 4.25
C ALA A 39 7.57 2.90 3.78
N PHE A 40 6.93 3.66 4.66
CA PHE A 40 5.65 4.30 4.39
C PHE A 40 5.78 5.77 4.75
N VAL A 41 5.57 6.65 3.78
CA VAL A 41 5.80 8.09 3.94
C VAL A 41 4.57 8.83 3.42
N GLU A 42 4.10 9.81 4.18
CA GLU A 42 3.00 10.65 3.74
C GLU A 42 3.53 11.98 3.23
N VAL A 43 3.14 12.34 2.03
CA VAL A 43 3.52 13.60 1.39
C VAL A 43 2.28 14.18 0.73
N GLY A 44 1.93 15.41 1.11
CA GLY A 44 0.81 16.11 0.48
C GLY A 44 -0.52 15.37 0.56
N GLY A 45 -0.75 14.67 1.67
CA GLY A 45 -1.97 13.89 1.85
C GLY A 45 -1.98 12.54 1.14
N THR A 46 -0.90 12.21 0.43
CA THR A 46 -0.76 10.96 -0.29
C THR A 46 0.25 10.08 0.42
N ARG A 47 -0.05 8.80 0.51
CA ARG A 47 0.86 7.85 1.15
C ARG A 47 1.66 7.11 0.08
N LEU A 48 2.97 7.10 0.27
CA LEU A 48 3.90 6.41 -0.61
C LEU A 48 4.52 5.24 0.14
N ALA A 49 4.47 4.06 -0.46
CA ALA A 49 5.15 2.88 0.07
C ALA A 49 6.40 2.68 -0.79
N PHE A 50 7.57 2.63 -0.16
CA PHE A 50 8.81 2.31 -0.86
C PHE A 50 9.12 0.85 -0.62
N VAL A 51 9.30 0.10 -1.70
CA VAL A 51 9.47 -1.35 -1.64
C VAL A 51 10.68 -1.75 -2.48
N LEU A 52 11.25 -2.90 -2.16
CA LEU A 52 12.38 -3.41 -2.91
C LEU A 52 11.92 -4.29 -4.06
N LYS A 53 12.68 -4.27 -5.14
CA LYS A 53 12.34 -4.91 -6.41
C LYS A 53 11.94 -6.38 -6.28
N ASP A 54 12.65 -7.12 -5.45
CA ASP A 54 12.43 -8.56 -5.36
C ASP A 54 11.32 -8.95 -4.38
N GLU A 55 10.71 -7.98 -3.72
CA GLU A 55 9.68 -8.25 -2.72
C GLU A 55 8.29 -7.88 -3.19
N HIS A 56 8.15 -6.75 -3.88
CA HIS A 56 6.86 -6.29 -4.36
C HIS A 56 7.01 -5.55 -5.68
N PRO A 57 6.02 -5.67 -6.58
CA PRO A 57 5.97 -4.78 -7.74
C PRO A 57 5.49 -3.39 -7.33
N GLY A 58 5.79 -2.40 -8.13
CA GLY A 58 5.15 -1.10 -7.98
C GLY A 58 3.66 -1.24 -8.25
N HIS A 59 2.82 -0.51 -7.50
CA HIS A 59 1.38 -0.62 -7.65
C HIS A 59 0.66 0.58 -7.06
N ILE A 60 -0.60 0.73 -7.44
CA ILE A 60 -1.53 1.65 -6.80
C ILE A 60 -2.52 0.80 -6.00
N ALA A 61 -2.80 1.20 -4.77
CA ALA A 61 -3.71 0.47 -3.91
C ALA A 61 -4.99 1.24 -3.65
N TRP A 62 -6.12 0.54 -3.76
CA TRP A 62 -7.44 1.06 -3.46
C TRP A 62 -8.03 0.33 -2.28
N ARG A 63 -8.56 1.09 -1.32
CA ARG A 63 -9.13 0.53 -0.10
C ARG A 63 -10.62 0.33 -0.25
N VAL A 64 -11.09 -0.84 0.18
CA VAL A 64 -12.51 -1.20 0.23
C VAL A 64 -12.81 -1.83 1.59
N SER A 65 -14.09 -2.08 1.89
CA SER A 65 -14.47 -2.85 3.07
C SER A 65 -14.09 -4.32 2.91
N GLU A 66 -14.06 -5.05 4.01
CA GLU A 66 -13.78 -6.49 3.93
C GLU A 66 -14.82 -7.23 3.09
N ASP A 67 -16.09 -6.85 3.21
CA ASP A 67 -17.14 -7.48 2.42
C ASP A 67 -16.97 -7.23 0.93
N GLU A 68 -16.60 -5.99 0.56
CA GLU A 68 -16.34 -5.65 -0.83
C GLU A 68 -15.09 -6.37 -1.35
N LEU A 69 -14.08 -6.53 -0.50
CA LEU A 69 -12.88 -7.26 -0.89
C LEU A 69 -13.24 -8.69 -1.30
N GLU A 70 -14.06 -9.36 -0.48
CA GLU A 70 -14.46 -10.73 -0.77
C GLU A 70 -15.27 -10.83 -2.07
N ARG A 71 -16.20 -9.90 -2.27
CA ARG A 71 -16.98 -9.87 -3.51
C ARG A 71 -16.10 -9.66 -4.73
N LEU A 72 -15.18 -8.72 -4.65
CA LEU A 72 -14.29 -8.44 -5.78
C LEU A 72 -13.33 -9.59 -6.03
N ALA A 73 -12.78 -10.19 -4.98
CA ALA A 73 -11.90 -11.34 -5.14
C ALA A 73 -12.61 -12.50 -5.83
N THR A 74 -13.83 -12.80 -5.39
CA THR A 74 -14.64 -13.85 -6.02
C THR A 74 -14.92 -13.52 -7.49
N ARG A 75 -15.32 -12.29 -7.77
CA ARG A 75 -15.63 -11.84 -9.12
C ARG A 75 -14.43 -12.01 -10.06
N HIS A 76 -13.23 -11.75 -9.57
CA HIS A 76 -12.01 -11.81 -10.37
C HIS A 76 -11.26 -13.15 -10.25
N GLY A 77 -11.79 -14.09 -9.48
CA GLY A 77 -11.16 -15.39 -9.31
C GLY A 77 -9.81 -15.31 -8.60
N LYS A 78 -9.68 -14.39 -7.64
CA LYS A 78 -8.42 -14.16 -6.92
C LYS A 78 -8.50 -14.64 -5.48
N ALA A 79 -7.38 -15.17 -4.98
CA ALA A 79 -7.25 -15.51 -3.58
C ALA A 79 -6.87 -14.26 -2.79
N ILE A 80 -7.46 -14.10 -1.62
CA ILE A 80 -7.14 -13.00 -0.72
C ILE A 80 -5.92 -13.39 0.10
N MET A 81 -4.94 -12.47 0.18
CA MET A 81 -3.71 -12.66 0.93
C MET A 81 -3.74 -11.83 2.21
N PRO A 82 -3.57 -12.47 3.38
CA PRO A 82 -3.44 -11.73 4.63
C PRO A 82 -2.02 -11.18 4.78
N HIS A 83 -1.91 -10.03 5.45
CA HIS A 83 -0.63 -9.39 5.74
C HIS A 83 -0.41 -9.29 7.24
N ARG A 84 0.84 -9.04 7.66
CA ARG A 84 1.21 -8.99 9.07
C ARG A 84 0.50 -7.89 9.85
N ASP A 85 0.14 -6.80 9.18
CA ASP A 85 -0.57 -5.69 9.80
C ASP A 85 -2.08 -5.92 9.88
N ARG A 86 -2.53 -7.14 9.62
CA ARG A 86 -3.93 -7.57 9.59
C ARG A 86 -4.74 -7.00 8.43
N THR A 87 -4.11 -6.30 7.49
CA THR A 87 -4.77 -5.97 6.24
C THR A 87 -4.84 -7.21 5.36
N LYS A 88 -5.73 -7.19 4.38
CA LYS A 88 -5.91 -8.28 3.42
C LYS A 88 -6.01 -7.67 2.04
N SER A 89 -5.47 -8.34 1.04
CA SER A 89 -5.52 -7.78 -0.30
C SER A 89 -5.42 -8.85 -1.38
N PHE A 90 -5.68 -8.45 -2.60
CA PHE A 90 -5.32 -9.20 -3.79
C PHE A 90 -4.90 -8.21 -4.87
N TYR A 91 -4.22 -8.73 -5.90
CA TYR A 91 -3.71 -7.91 -6.99
C TYR A 91 -4.44 -8.22 -8.28
N LEU A 92 -4.67 -7.16 -9.07
CA LEU A 92 -5.14 -7.26 -10.45
C LEU A 92 -4.05 -6.72 -11.35
N GLU A 93 -4.02 -7.20 -12.57
CA GLU A 93 -3.14 -6.66 -13.59
C GLU A 93 -3.99 -5.84 -14.56
N ALA A 94 -3.75 -4.53 -14.58
CA ALA A 94 -4.44 -3.63 -15.47
C ALA A 94 -3.79 -3.66 -16.86
N PRO A 95 -4.45 -3.10 -17.88
CA PRO A 95 -3.85 -3.03 -19.22
C PRO A 95 -2.47 -2.37 -19.18
N GLY A 96 -1.53 -2.93 -19.92
CA GLY A 96 -0.16 -2.44 -19.90
C GLY A 96 0.70 -3.04 -18.80
N GLY A 97 0.18 -4.03 -18.07
CA GLY A 97 0.95 -4.72 -17.04
C GLY A 97 1.02 -4.00 -15.70
N GLN A 98 0.18 -2.98 -15.50
CA GLN A 98 0.16 -2.26 -14.24
C GLN A 98 -0.47 -3.12 -13.13
N HIS A 99 0.16 -3.11 -11.96
CA HIS A 99 -0.37 -3.83 -10.81
C HIS A 99 -1.28 -2.92 -9.98
N ILE A 100 -2.46 -3.44 -9.66
CA ILE A 100 -3.44 -2.73 -8.83
C ILE A 100 -3.72 -3.60 -7.62
N GLU A 101 -3.57 -3.03 -6.43
CA GLU A 101 -3.89 -3.73 -5.20
C GLU A 101 -5.27 -3.31 -4.71
N ILE A 102 -6.11 -4.27 -4.36
CA ILE A 102 -7.38 -3.99 -3.68
C ILE A 102 -7.17 -4.45 -2.24
N ILE A 103 -7.30 -3.55 -1.28
CA ILE A 103 -6.93 -3.80 0.11
C ILE A 103 -8.06 -3.46 1.06
N ALA A 104 -8.20 -4.25 2.10
CA ALA A 104 -9.14 -3.98 3.19
C ALA A 104 -8.39 -4.00 4.51
N TYR A 105 -8.72 -3.04 5.38
CA TYR A 105 -8.20 -2.97 6.72
C TYR A 105 -9.14 -3.72 7.67
N PRO A 106 -8.67 -4.13 8.86
CA PRO A 106 -9.56 -4.75 9.83
C PRO A 106 -10.72 -3.82 10.18
N PRO A 107 -11.91 -4.35 10.52
CA PRO A 107 -13.07 -3.51 10.82
C PRO A 107 -12.85 -2.55 12.00
N ASP A 108 -11.96 -2.91 12.94
CA ASP A 108 -11.66 -2.09 14.10
C ASP A 108 -10.57 -1.05 13.84
N ALA A 109 -10.05 -0.98 12.62
CA ALA A 109 -9.02 0.00 12.29
C ALA A 109 -9.66 1.36 12.03
N ASP A 110 -9.10 2.39 12.64
CA ASP A 110 -9.43 3.77 12.32
C ASP A 110 -8.93 4.04 10.91
N GLU A 111 -9.70 4.74 10.09
CA GLU A 111 -9.26 5.11 8.75
C GLU A 111 -7.97 5.91 8.74
N ARG A 112 -7.66 6.57 9.84
CA ARG A 112 -6.43 7.34 10.00
C ARG A 112 -5.26 6.50 10.49
N VAL A 113 -5.54 5.27 10.94
CA VAL A 113 -4.48 4.36 11.38
C VAL A 113 -3.72 3.88 10.16
N ARG A 114 -2.41 3.95 10.26
CA ARG A 114 -1.54 3.52 9.18
C ARG A 114 -0.84 2.24 9.57
N PRO A 115 -0.71 1.30 8.65
CA PRO A 115 -0.02 0.06 8.98
C PRO A 115 1.43 0.37 9.33
N LYS A 116 1.89 -0.24 10.41
CA LYS A 116 3.28 -0.11 10.81
C LYS A 116 4.15 -1.12 10.09
N GLN A 117 3.54 -2.19 9.59
CA GLN A 117 4.29 -3.29 8.99
C GLN A 117 3.37 -4.12 8.10
N ARG A 118 3.88 -4.53 6.95
CA ARG A 118 3.10 -5.38 6.02
C ARG A 118 3.78 -6.69 5.74
#